data_cd25dbff535d510073abf42dceccff33
#
_entry.id   cd25dbff535d510073abf42dceccff33
#
_cell.length_a   1.000
_cell.length_b   1.000
_cell.length_c   1.000
_cell.angle_alpha   90.00
_cell.angle_beta   90.00
_cell.angle_gamma   90.00
#
_symmetry.space_group_name_H-M   'P 1'
#
loop_
_entity.id
_entity.type
_entity.pdbx_description
1 polymer ?
#
loop_
_entity_poly.entity_id
_entity_poly.type
_entity_poly.pdbx_seq_one_letter_code
_entity_poly.pdbx_strand_id
1 'polypeptide(L)'
;MLKDVQGEIDLRQVPLKNVGIKNLRWPISMKDKEKGIQSTVATISMAVDLPHDMRGTHMSRFVECLQSLGPVTPFALEHILDALKEKLQAEKAMLELEFTYFIQKEAPITKQKAPLDLNCRFRAEKGEEFELYICAEIPIHTLCPCSREISVYGAHNQRAIARIEINSNEMVWLEELVTMAEAGASSPIYSLLKRPDEKYVTEHAYENPRFVEDAVR
;
A
#
# COMPACT_ATOMS: atom_id res chain seq x y z
N MET A 1 38.92 0.86 -21.77
CA MET A 1 37.51 0.58 -21.49
C MET A 1 37.46 -0.64 -20.55
N LEU A 2 36.76 -0.58 -19.45
CA LEU A 2 36.63 -1.74 -18.57
C LEU A 2 35.72 -2.79 -19.24
N LYS A 3 36.01 -4.09 -19.02
CA LYS A 3 35.27 -5.19 -19.61
C LYS A 3 33.90 -5.33 -18.92
N ASP A 4 32.82 -5.42 -19.69
CA ASP A 4 31.47 -5.73 -19.18
C ASP A 4 31.31 -7.26 -19.12
N VAL A 5 31.55 -7.82 -17.92
CA VAL A 5 31.48 -9.28 -17.68
C VAL A 5 30.03 -9.74 -17.55
N GLN A 6 29.10 -8.86 -17.14
CA GLN A 6 27.67 -9.20 -16.98
C GLN A 6 26.92 -9.27 -18.31
N GLY A 7 27.43 -8.57 -19.35
CA GLY A 7 26.90 -8.65 -20.71
C GLY A 7 27.40 -9.86 -21.51
N GLU A 8 28.22 -10.75 -20.91
CA GLU A 8 28.69 -11.96 -21.59
C GLU A 8 27.61 -13.07 -21.58
N ILE A 9 27.60 -13.89 -22.63
CA ILE A 9 26.70 -15.06 -22.73
C ILE A 9 26.99 -16.06 -21.60
N ASP A 10 25.96 -16.53 -20.91
CA ASP A 10 26.06 -17.57 -19.90
C ASP A 10 25.94 -18.96 -20.55
N LEU A 11 27.03 -19.71 -20.48
CA LEU A 11 27.09 -21.08 -21.02
C LEU A 11 26.30 -22.11 -20.20
N ARG A 12 25.91 -21.75 -18.94
CA ARG A 12 25.13 -22.64 -18.07
C ARG A 12 23.67 -22.74 -18.48
N GLN A 13 23.14 -21.71 -19.17
CA GLN A 13 21.79 -21.65 -19.71
C GLN A 13 20.69 -21.88 -18.64
N VAL A 14 20.82 -21.28 -17.47
CA VAL A 14 19.85 -21.40 -16.36
C VAL A 14 19.01 -20.13 -16.30
N PRO A 15 17.70 -20.18 -16.60
CA PRO A 15 16.84 -19.03 -16.42
C PRO A 15 16.61 -18.77 -14.92
N LEU A 16 16.66 -17.52 -14.50
CA LEU A 16 16.41 -17.12 -13.11
C LEU A 16 15.19 -16.18 -13.05
N LYS A 17 14.32 -16.43 -12.09
CA LYS A 17 13.16 -15.57 -11.83
C LYS A 17 13.42 -14.63 -10.65
N ASN A 18 12.85 -13.43 -10.72
CA ASN A 18 12.87 -12.43 -9.64
C ASN A 18 14.30 -12.07 -9.17
N VAL A 19 15.19 -11.79 -10.11
CA VAL A 19 16.54 -11.28 -9.83
C VAL A 19 16.50 -9.77 -9.67
N GLY A 20 16.96 -9.23 -8.54
CA GLY A 20 16.89 -7.80 -8.33
C GLY A 20 17.36 -7.33 -6.96
N ILE A 21 16.82 -6.20 -6.52
CA ILE A 21 17.11 -5.56 -5.23
C ILE A 21 15.92 -5.73 -4.28
N LYS A 22 16.20 -5.86 -2.99
CA LYS A 22 15.19 -6.01 -1.94
C LYS A 22 15.43 -5.02 -0.80
N ASN A 23 14.30 -4.54 -0.22
CA ASN A 23 14.30 -3.73 1.00
C ASN A 23 15.13 -2.42 0.90
N LEU A 24 15.23 -1.83 -0.30
CA LEU A 24 15.86 -0.52 -0.48
C LEU A 24 14.95 0.58 0.08
N ARG A 25 15.46 1.37 1.02
CA ARG A 25 14.73 2.54 1.50
C ARG A 25 14.91 3.71 0.55
N TRP A 26 13.79 4.27 0.11
CA TRP A 26 13.77 5.32 -0.90
C TRP A 26 12.71 6.39 -0.59
N PRO A 27 13.02 7.69 -0.74
CA PRO A 27 12.02 8.73 -0.62
C PRO A 27 11.05 8.68 -1.80
N ILE A 28 9.76 8.73 -1.51
CA ILE A 28 8.70 8.78 -2.51
C ILE A 28 7.74 9.93 -2.25
N SER A 29 7.02 10.32 -3.29
CA SER A 29 5.93 11.28 -3.23
C SER A 29 4.64 10.61 -3.65
N MET A 30 3.62 10.67 -2.79
CA MET A 30 2.28 10.13 -3.05
C MET A 30 1.33 11.26 -3.40
N LYS A 31 0.44 11.04 -4.37
CA LYS A 31 -0.69 11.95 -4.57
C LYS A 31 -1.71 11.79 -3.45
N ASP A 32 -2.16 12.92 -2.93
CA ASP A 32 -3.18 13.04 -1.89
C ASP A 32 -4.43 13.67 -2.51
N LYS A 33 -5.61 13.15 -2.20
CA LYS A 33 -6.88 13.62 -2.79
C LYS A 33 -7.20 15.07 -2.46
N GLU A 34 -6.80 15.54 -1.26
CA GLU A 34 -7.12 16.90 -0.77
C GLU A 34 -5.94 17.88 -0.87
N LYS A 35 -4.71 17.42 -0.63
CA LYS A 35 -3.53 18.29 -0.39
C LYS A 35 -2.49 18.29 -1.50
N GLY A 36 -2.68 17.48 -2.54
CA GLY A 36 -1.80 17.42 -3.70
C GLY A 36 -0.70 16.37 -3.58
N ILE A 37 0.33 16.56 -2.76
CA ILE A 37 1.47 15.64 -2.65
C ILE A 37 1.87 15.45 -1.19
N GLN A 38 2.04 14.20 -0.79
CA GLN A 38 2.60 13.78 0.49
C GLN A 38 3.91 13.04 0.27
N SER A 39 4.99 13.50 0.92
CA SER A 39 6.30 12.82 0.89
C SER A 39 6.39 11.82 2.04
N THR A 40 6.92 10.64 1.74
CA THR A 40 7.17 9.58 2.72
C THR A 40 8.39 8.76 2.29
N VAL A 41 8.74 7.75 3.09
CA VAL A 41 9.81 6.80 2.76
C VAL A 41 9.19 5.44 2.50
N ALA A 42 9.47 4.87 1.32
CA ALA A 42 9.09 3.51 1.00
C ALA A 42 10.25 2.53 1.20
N THR A 43 9.90 1.30 1.54
CA THR A 43 10.75 0.12 1.38
C THR A 43 10.43 -0.47 0.01
N ILE A 44 11.41 -0.46 -0.89
CA ILE A 44 11.24 -0.85 -2.29
C ILE A 44 11.94 -2.16 -2.57
N SER A 45 11.25 -3.07 -3.26
CA SER A 45 11.80 -4.27 -3.86
C SER A 45 11.52 -4.24 -5.35
N MET A 46 12.54 -4.53 -6.17
CA MET A 46 12.43 -4.56 -7.64
C MET A 46 13.10 -5.81 -8.16
N ALA A 47 12.50 -6.45 -9.13
CA ALA A 47 13.04 -7.66 -9.74
C ALA A 47 12.68 -7.75 -11.22
N VAL A 48 13.48 -8.50 -11.95
CA VAL A 48 13.24 -8.92 -13.33
C VAL A 48 13.47 -10.40 -13.49
N ASP A 49 12.87 -11.00 -14.50
CA ASP A 49 13.23 -12.35 -14.92
C ASP A 49 14.48 -12.28 -15.81
N LEU A 50 15.50 -13.03 -15.45
CA LEU A 50 16.76 -13.08 -16.19
C LEU A 50 16.73 -14.25 -17.19
N PRO A 51 16.86 -14.01 -18.50
CA PRO A 51 16.92 -15.04 -19.52
C PRO A 51 18.09 -16.00 -19.30
N HIS A 52 17.98 -17.21 -19.82
CA HIS A 52 18.95 -18.29 -19.61
C HIS A 52 20.35 -18.03 -20.21
N ASP A 53 20.43 -17.14 -21.20
CA ASP A 53 21.66 -16.77 -21.91
C ASP A 53 22.37 -15.55 -21.30
N MET A 54 21.80 -14.92 -20.28
CA MET A 54 22.41 -13.78 -19.60
C MET A 54 23.15 -14.19 -18.33
N ARG A 55 24.38 -13.67 -18.16
CA ARG A 55 25.26 -14.01 -17.04
C ARG A 55 24.91 -13.28 -15.73
N GLY A 56 24.13 -12.23 -15.79
CA GLY A 56 23.77 -11.45 -14.61
C GLY A 56 22.98 -10.21 -14.98
N THR A 57 22.72 -9.37 -13.99
CA THR A 57 22.06 -8.09 -14.19
C THR A 57 22.79 -6.98 -13.46
N HIS A 58 22.80 -5.79 -14.06
CA HIS A 58 23.44 -4.59 -13.48
C HIS A 58 22.54 -4.00 -12.38
N MET A 59 22.87 -4.22 -11.11
CA MET A 59 22.10 -3.73 -9.96
C MET A 59 21.96 -2.21 -9.93
N SER A 60 22.94 -1.45 -10.46
CA SER A 60 22.84 0.00 -10.56
C SER A 60 21.67 0.48 -11.43
N ARG A 61 21.29 -0.29 -12.45
CA ARG A 61 20.18 0.07 -13.37
C ARG A 61 18.83 0.13 -12.66
N PHE A 62 18.63 -0.67 -11.61
CA PHE A 62 17.42 -0.60 -10.77
C PHE A 62 17.35 0.77 -10.06
N VAL A 63 18.45 1.20 -9.46
CA VAL A 63 18.53 2.50 -8.77
C VAL A 63 18.39 3.67 -9.75
N GLU A 64 18.98 3.58 -10.93
CA GLU A 64 18.83 4.58 -11.99
C GLU A 64 17.37 4.74 -12.43
N CYS A 65 16.62 3.65 -12.54
CA CYS A 65 15.19 3.71 -12.83
C CYS A 65 14.41 4.41 -11.70
N LEU A 66 14.74 4.15 -10.43
CA LEU A 66 14.10 4.81 -9.30
C LEU A 66 14.39 6.32 -9.23
N GLN A 67 15.54 6.79 -9.72
CA GLN A 67 15.84 8.23 -9.76
C GLN A 67 14.87 9.03 -10.65
N SER A 68 14.22 8.37 -11.61
CA SER A 68 13.21 8.99 -12.48
C SER A 68 11.80 8.92 -11.93
N LEU A 69 11.58 8.31 -10.75
CA LEU A 69 10.26 8.19 -10.13
C LEU A 69 9.75 9.56 -9.67
N GLY A 70 8.73 10.05 -10.35
CA GLY A 70 7.93 11.19 -9.93
C GLY A 70 6.91 10.81 -8.83
N PRO A 71 5.84 11.60 -8.66
CA PRO A 71 4.74 11.21 -7.78
C PRO A 71 4.18 9.84 -8.16
N VAL A 72 4.03 8.95 -7.17
CA VAL A 72 3.57 7.58 -7.39
C VAL A 72 2.13 7.59 -7.94
N THR A 73 1.98 7.06 -9.13
CA THR A 73 0.72 6.86 -9.84
C THR A 73 0.80 5.56 -10.64
N PRO A 74 -0.31 4.93 -11.05
CA PRO A 74 -0.28 3.76 -11.90
C PRO A 74 0.60 3.97 -13.14
N PHE A 75 0.43 5.12 -13.81
CA PHE A 75 1.23 5.48 -14.99
C PHE A 75 2.73 5.58 -14.69
N ALA A 76 3.13 6.21 -13.57
CA ALA A 76 4.54 6.33 -13.20
C ALA A 76 5.16 4.96 -12.88
N LEU A 77 4.41 4.06 -12.23
CA LEU A 77 4.85 2.70 -11.92
C LEU A 77 5.01 1.87 -13.19
N GLU A 78 4.05 1.93 -14.12
CA GLU A 78 4.13 1.26 -15.41
C GLU A 78 5.36 1.71 -16.19
N HIS A 79 5.58 3.02 -16.30
CA HIS A 79 6.73 3.59 -17.00
C HIS A 79 8.08 3.13 -16.42
N ILE A 80 8.18 3.03 -15.10
CA ILE A 80 9.41 2.52 -14.45
C ILE A 80 9.64 1.05 -14.81
N LEU A 81 8.59 0.24 -14.80
CA LEU A 81 8.70 -1.17 -15.15
C LEU A 81 9.08 -1.36 -16.63
N ASP A 82 8.55 -0.53 -17.54
CA ASP A 82 8.95 -0.55 -18.95
C ASP A 82 10.42 -0.14 -19.12
N ALA A 83 10.86 0.94 -18.45
CA ALA A 83 12.26 1.37 -18.47
C ALA A 83 13.19 0.28 -17.88
N LEU A 84 12.74 -0.44 -16.86
CA LEU A 84 13.49 -1.53 -16.25
C LEU A 84 13.61 -2.72 -17.21
N LYS A 85 12.51 -3.11 -17.87
CA LYS A 85 12.49 -4.19 -18.89
C LYS A 85 13.45 -3.84 -20.04
N GLU A 86 13.40 -2.61 -20.54
CA GLU A 86 14.26 -2.16 -21.63
C GLU A 86 15.74 -2.17 -21.24
N LYS A 87 16.10 -1.53 -20.10
CA LYS A 87 17.49 -1.44 -19.63
C LYS A 87 18.11 -2.79 -19.30
N LEU A 88 17.32 -3.74 -18.83
CA LEU A 88 17.77 -5.06 -18.40
C LEU A 88 17.47 -6.15 -19.44
N GLN A 89 16.87 -5.80 -20.58
CA GLN A 89 16.46 -6.73 -21.63
C GLN A 89 15.62 -7.92 -21.09
N ALA A 90 14.72 -7.61 -20.15
CA ALA A 90 13.91 -8.58 -19.46
C ALA A 90 12.48 -8.64 -20.03
N GLU A 91 11.88 -9.84 -20.04
CA GLU A 91 10.50 -10.02 -20.48
C GLU A 91 9.49 -9.56 -19.41
N LYS A 92 9.84 -9.75 -18.14
CA LYS A 92 9.00 -9.38 -16.99
C LYS A 92 9.78 -8.56 -15.97
N ALA A 93 9.12 -7.53 -15.42
CA ALA A 93 9.61 -6.72 -14.32
C ALA A 93 8.57 -6.60 -13.23
N MET A 94 9.03 -6.48 -11.98
CA MET A 94 8.21 -6.34 -10.78
C MET A 94 8.75 -5.21 -9.91
N LEU A 95 7.84 -4.51 -9.24
CA LEU A 95 8.12 -3.46 -8.28
C LEU A 95 7.14 -3.57 -7.11
N GLU A 96 7.66 -3.58 -5.89
CA GLU A 96 6.87 -3.51 -4.66
C GLU A 96 7.32 -2.31 -3.84
N LEU A 97 6.35 -1.54 -3.37
CA LEU A 97 6.50 -0.37 -2.51
C LEU A 97 5.73 -0.60 -1.22
N GLU A 98 6.40 -0.63 -0.07
CA GLU A 98 5.77 -0.60 1.25
C GLU A 98 6.06 0.74 1.90
N PHE A 99 5.03 1.45 2.35
CA PHE A 99 5.17 2.80 2.89
C PHE A 99 4.06 3.14 3.89
N THR A 100 4.32 4.14 4.73
CA THR A 100 3.30 4.74 5.58
C THR A 100 2.67 5.92 4.86
N TYR A 101 1.34 5.93 4.81
CA TYR A 101 0.53 7.03 4.30
C TYR A 101 -0.24 7.68 5.43
N PHE A 102 -0.38 9.01 5.43
CA PHE A 102 -1.09 9.74 6.48
C PHE A 102 -2.36 10.37 5.93
N ILE A 103 -3.49 10.07 6.57
CA ILE A 103 -4.76 10.76 6.32
C ILE A 103 -5.05 11.74 7.44
N GLN A 104 -5.73 12.85 7.13
CA GLN A 104 -6.22 13.76 8.15
C GLN A 104 -7.57 13.30 8.65
N LYS A 105 -7.63 12.88 9.93
CA LYS A 105 -8.91 12.53 10.58
C LYS A 105 -9.43 13.72 11.36
N GLU A 106 -10.69 14.06 11.12
CA GLU A 106 -11.41 15.11 11.83
C GLU A 106 -12.29 14.50 12.91
N ALA A 107 -12.08 14.92 14.16
CA ALA A 107 -12.88 14.47 15.31
C ALA A 107 -14.37 14.80 15.09
N PRO A 108 -15.30 13.88 15.45
CA PRO A 108 -16.69 13.98 15.03
C PRO A 108 -17.44 15.20 15.57
N ILE A 109 -17.15 15.64 16.79
CA ILE A 109 -17.82 16.74 17.47
C ILE A 109 -16.96 18.00 17.49
N THR A 110 -15.73 17.91 17.99
CA THR A 110 -14.86 19.08 18.18
C THR A 110 -14.19 19.55 16.90
N LYS A 111 -14.26 18.76 15.83
CA LYS A 111 -13.69 19.09 14.52
C LYS A 111 -12.16 19.27 14.53
N GLN A 112 -11.51 18.83 15.58
CA GLN A 112 -10.06 18.88 15.64
C GLN A 112 -9.44 17.85 14.67
N LYS A 113 -8.42 18.28 13.94
CA LYS A 113 -7.76 17.45 12.94
C LYS A 113 -6.44 16.90 13.47
N ALA A 114 -6.21 15.63 13.23
CA ALA A 114 -4.94 14.96 13.52
C ALA A 114 -4.63 13.90 12.44
N PRO A 115 -3.34 13.66 12.14
CA PRO A 115 -2.97 12.62 11.20
C PRO A 115 -3.21 11.23 11.78
N LEU A 116 -3.68 10.32 10.96
CA LEU A 116 -3.75 8.88 11.20
C LEU A 116 -2.88 8.17 10.17
N ASP A 117 -1.99 7.29 10.63
CA ASP A 117 -1.10 6.51 9.79
C ASP A 117 -1.78 5.25 9.27
N LEU A 118 -1.47 4.91 8.03
CA LEU A 118 -1.88 3.69 7.33
C LEU A 118 -0.65 2.98 6.79
N ASN A 119 -0.56 1.66 6.95
CA ASN A 119 0.40 0.86 6.22
C ASN A 119 -0.15 0.55 4.83
N CYS A 120 0.58 0.94 3.81
CA CYS A 120 0.19 0.74 2.42
C CYS A 120 1.24 -0.05 1.66
N ARG A 121 0.79 -0.86 0.71
CA ARG A 121 1.65 -1.59 -0.20
C ARG A 121 1.10 -1.53 -1.61
N PHE A 122 1.96 -1.16 -2.55
CA PHE A 122 1.69 -1.23 -3.97
C PHE A 122 2.60 -2.28 -4.59
N ARG A 123 2.02 -3.21 -5.33
CA ARG A 123 2.75 -4.22 -6.08
C ARG A 123 2.36 -4.10 -7.55
N ALA A 124 3.33 -3.74 -8.37
CA ALA A 124 3.17 -3.60 -9.81
C ALA A 124 4.00 -4.66 -10.55
N GLU A 125 3.41 -5.25 -11.57
CA GLU A 125 4.03 -6.23 -12.45
C GLU A 125 3.80 -5.84 -13.90
N LYS A 126 4.83 -6.01 -14.74
CA LYS A 126 4.75 -5.76 -16.18
C LYS A 126 5.39 -6.91 -16.94
N GLY A 127 4.56 -7.73 -17.54
CA GLY A 127 4.89 -8.70 -18.57
C GLY A 127 4.42 -8.20 -19.94
N GLU A 128 3.49 -8.90 -20.56
CA GLU A 128 2.74 -8.42 -21.73
C GLU A 128 1.73 -7.35 -21.31
N GLU A 129 1.07 -7.56 -20.17
CA GLU A 129 0.13 -6.61 -19.57
C GLU A 129 0.70 -5.99 -18.30
N PHE A 130 0.13 -4.86 -17.90
CA PHE A 130 0.44 -4.20 -16.64
C PHE A 130 -0.62 -4.57 -15.60
N GLU A 131 -0.17 -4.99 -14.42
CA GLU A 131 -1.01 -5.27 -13.27
C GLU A 131 -0.55 -4.45 -12.07
N LEU A 132 -1.48 -3.81 -11.38
CA LEU A 132 -1.22 -3.06 -10.15
C LEU A 132 -2.16 -3.51 -9.03
N TYR A 133 -1.57 -3.96 -7.93
CA TYR A 133 -2.26 -4.30 -6.68
C TYR A 133 -1.99 -3.21 -5.66
N ILE A 134 -3.06 -2.62 -5.13
CA ILE A 134 -3.03 -1.57 -4.12
C ILE A 134 -3.59 -2.16 -2.83
N CYS A 135 -2.80 -2.16 -1.77
CA CYS A 135 -3.18 -2.67 -0.46
C CYS A 135 -3.07 -1.57 0.59
N ALA A 136 -4.10 -1.44 1.43
CA ALA A 136 -4.10 -0.58 2.61
C ALA A 136 -4.54 -1.35 3.85
N GLU A 137 -3.85 -1.15 4.95
CA GLU A 137 -4.19 -1.66 6.28
C GLU A 137 -4.81 -0.52 7.09
N ILE A 138 -6.11 -0.59 7.29
CA ILE A 138 -6.92 0.48 7.86
C ILE A 138 -7.37 0.08 9.26
N PRO A 139 -6.97 0.83 10.31
CA PRO A 139 -7.45 0.56 11.66
C PRO A 139 -8.92 0.95 11.79
N ILE A 140 -9.72 0.03 12.32
CA ILE A 140 -11.15 0.19 12.58
C ILE A 140 -11.50 -0.22 14.00
N HIS A 141 -12.64 0.26 14.49
CA HIS A 141 -13.19 -0.13 15.78
C HIS A 141 -14.39 -1.05 15.59
N THR A 142 -14.39 -2.21 16.27
CA THR A 142 -15.49 -3.17 16.24
C THR A 142 -16.03 -3.40 17.64
N LEU A 143 -17.36 -3.46 17.76
CA LEU A 143 -18.09 -3.78 18.98
C LEU A 143 -18.91 -5.05 18.74
N CYS A 144 -18.76 -6.03 19.65
CA CYS A 144 -19.36 -7.35 19.48
C CYS A 144 -20.88 -7.35 19.76
N PRO A 145 -21.71 -7.70 18.76
CA PRO A 145 -23.16 -7.80 18.94
C PRO A 145 -23.55 -8.87 19.98
N CYS A 146 -22.86 -10.03 19.97
CA CYS A 146 -23.17 -11.13 20.90
C CYS A 146 -22.94 -10.72 22.36
N SER A 147 -21.83 -10.04 22.66
CA SER A 147 -21.55 -9.59 24.02
C SER A 147 -22.50 -8.49 24.46
N ARG A 148 -22.97 -7.66 23.55
CA ARG A 148 -24.02 -6.67 23.83
C ARG A 148 -25.34 -7.33 24.26
N GLU A 149 -25.72 -8.43 23.64
CA GLU A 149 -26.98 -9.12 23.90
C GLU A 149 -26.99 -9.82 25.27
N ILE A 150 -25.87 -10.41 25.67
CA ILE A 150 -25.80 -11.23 26.90
C ILE A 150 -25.34 -10.45 28.15
N SER A 151 -24.76 -9.25 27.97
CA SER A 151 -24.17 -8.47 29.05
C SER A 151 -25.13 -7.44 29.64
N VAL A 152 -25.14 -7.31 30.96
CA VAL A 152 -25.94 -6.31 31.67
C VAL A 152 -25.37 -4.89 31.51
N TYR A 153 -24.04 -4.76 31.39
CA TYR A 153 -23.35 -3.45 31.46
C TYR A 153 -22.68 -3.00 30.15
N GLY A 154 -22.88 -3.71 29.07
CA GLY A 154 -22.35 -3.27 27.79
C GLY A 154 -21.80 -4.42 26.95
N ALA A 155 -20.89 -4.10 26.05
CA ALA A 155 -20.26 -5.06 25.16
C ALA A 155 -18.76 -4.81 25.09
N HIS A 156 -17.97 -5.86 24.87
CA HIS A 156 -16.57 -5.67 24.57
C HIS A 156 -16.40 -5.06 23.18
N ASN A 157 -15.37 -4.25 23.06
CA ASN A 157 -14.95 -3.67 21.81
C ASN A 157 -13.45 -3.89 21.61
N GLN A 158 -12.98 -3.71 20.38
CA GLN A 158 -11.59 -3.91 20.04
C GLN A 158 -11.19 -3.09 18.82
N ARG A 159 -9.91 -2.75 18.74
CA ARG A 159 -9.29 -2.26 17.52
C ARG A 159 -9.00 -3.46 16.60
N ALA A 160 -9.42 -3.37 15.36
CA ALA A 160 -9.11 -4.32 14.31
C ALA A 160 -8.39 -3.63 13.16
N ILE A 161 -7.79 -4.40 12.28
CA ILE A 161 -7.20 -3.92 11.02
C ILE A 161 -8.00 -4.52 9.87
N ALA A 162 -8.64 -3.66 9.10
CA ALA A 162 -9.22 -4.03 7.81
C ALA A 162 -8.13 -3.93 6.75
N ARG A 163 -7.77 -5.06 6.15
CA ARG A 163 -6.85 -5.11 5.03
C ARG A 163 -7.64 -5.20 3.73
N ILE A 164 -7.55 -4.16 2.91
CA ILE A 164 -8.18 -4.10 1.59
C ILE A 164 -7.08 -4.17 0.55
N GLU A 165 -7.19 -5.13 -0.37
CA GLU A 165 -6.31 -5.25 -1.53
C GLU A 165 -7.17 -5.27 -2.79
N ILE A 166 -6.85 -4.40 -3.74
CA ILE A 166 -7.56 -4.28 -5.01
C ILE A 166 -6.57 -4.38 -6.17
N ASN A 167 -7.01 -4.95 -7.28
CA ASN A 167 -6.30 -4.90 -8.55
C ASN A 167 -6.95 -3.80 -9.40
N SER A 168 -6.20 -2.77 -9.76
CA SER A 168 -6.67 -1.69 -10.62
C SER A 168 -5.51 -1.00 -11.33
N ASN A 169 -5.64 -0.81 -12.64
CA ASN A 169 -4.71 -0.03 -13.44
C ASN A 169 -5.10 1.46 -13.51
N GLU A 170 -6.23 1.82 -12.89
CA GLU A 170 -6.68 3.19 -12.76
C GLU A 170 -6.25 3.79 -11.42
N MET A 171 -6.33 5.13 -11.31
CA MET A 171 -6.04 5.82 -10.06
C MET A 171 -7.12 5.54 -9.03
N VAL A 172 -6.74 4.91 -7.93
CA VAL A 172 -7.59 4.69 -6.75
C VAL A 172 -7.01 5.47 -5.58
N TRP A 173 -7.87 6.24 -4.91
CA TRP A 173 -7.47 7.03 -3.76
C TRP A 173 -7.50 6.18 -2.49
N LEU A 174 -6.42 6.23 -1.71
CA LEU A 174 -6.34 5.51 -0.43
C LEU A 174 -7.44 5.95 0.55
N GLU A 175 -7.85 7.23 0.48
CA GLU A 175 -8.95 7.80 1.25
C GLU A 175 -10.30 7.13 0.95
N GLU A 176 -10.51 6.64 -0.28
CA GLU A 176 -11.72 5.90 -0.65
C GLU A 176 -11.74 4.52 0.01
N LEU A 177 -10.59 3.83 0.05
CA LEU A 177 -10.46 2.55 0.75
C LEU A 177 -10.71 2.72 2.26
N VAL A 178 -10.23 3.82 2.85
CA VAL A 178 -10.52 4.16 4.26
C VAL A 178 -12.01 4.36 4.48
N THR A 179 -12.67 5.11 3.61
CA THR A 179 -14.13 5.34 3.71
C THR A 179 -14.92 4.03 3.65
N MET A 180 -14.52 3.10 2.75
CA MET A 180 -15.16 1.78 2.65
C MET A 180 -14.96 0.96 3.93
N ALA A 181 -13.73 0.89 4.46
CA ALA A 181 -13.45 0.14 5.69
C ALA A 181 -14.22 0.70 6.90
N GLU A 182 -14.29 2.02 7.01
CA GLU A 182 -14.99 2.70 8.10
C GLU A 182 -16.52 2.52 8.03
N ALA A 183 -17.09 2.42 6.84
CA ALA A 183 -18.51 2.15 6.65
C ALA A 183 -18.91 0.75 7.15
N GLY A 184 -18.01 -0.22 7.07
CA GLY A 184 -18.21 -1.58 7.62
C GLY A 184 -17.91 -1.70 9.12
N ALA A 185 -17.30 -0.69 9.73
CA ALA A 185 -16.89 -0.71 11.14
C ALA A 185 -18.03 -0.28 12.10
N SER A 186 -17.86 -0.56 13.39
CA SER A 186 -18.74 0.00 14.43
C SER A 186 -18.47 1.49 14.65
N SER A 187 -17.23 1.93 14.49
CA SER A 187 -16.82 3.33 14.51
C SER A 187 -15.47 3.50 13.79
N PRO A 188 -15.22 4.63 13.15
CA PRO A 188 -13.89 5.04 12.73
C PRO A 188 -12.90 5.14 13.89
N ILE A 189 -11.61 5.07 13.58
CA ILE A 189 -10.52 5.37 14.52
C ILE A 189 -10.07 6.82 14.30
N TYR A 190 -9.78 7.50 15.41
CA TYR A 190 -9.31 8.88 15.44
C TYR A 190 -8.04 8.99 16.27
N SER A 191 -7.06 9.76 15.79
CA SER A 191 -5.80 10.00 16.51
C SER A 191 -5.96 11.02 17.64
N LEU A 192 -7.00 11.85 17.59
CA LEU A 192 -7.26 12.89 18.58
C LEU A 192 -8.75 12.94 18.91
N LEU A 193 -9.08 12.73 20.18
CA LEU A 193 -10.44 12.87 20.73
C LEU A 193 -10.42 13.78 21.96
N LYS A 194 -11.46 14.57 22.14
CA LYS A 194 -11.78 15.30 23.39
C LYS A 194 -13.02 14.68 24.02
N ARG A 195 -13.37 15.08 25.24
CA ARG A 195 -14.50 14.50 25.98
C ARG A 195 -15.81 14.38 25.20
N PRO A 196 -16.25 15.40 24.41
CA PRO A 196 -17.44 15.26 23.58
C PRO A 196 -17.29 14.21 22.49
N ASP A 197 -16.08 14.08 21.91
CA ASP A 197 -15.78 13.10 20.86
C ASP A 197 -15.74 11.68 21.44
N GLU A 198 -15.15 11.50 22.63
CA GLU A 198 -15.11 10.21 23.34
C GLU A 198 -16.53 9.69 23.60
N LYS A 199 -17.43 10.58 24.07
CA LYS A 199 -18.85 10.25 24.25
C LYS A 199 -19.48 9.78 22.94
N TYR A 200 -19.33 10.58 21.88
CA TYR A 200 -19.89 10.28 20.58
C TYR A 200 -19.39 8.92 20.03
N VAL A 201 -18.08 8.68 20.02
CA VAL A 201 -17.49 7.44 19.51
C VAL A 201 -18.01 6.22 20.29
N THR A 202 -18.15 6.36 21.61
CA THR A 202 -18.69 5.29 22.46
C THR A 202 -20.13 4.98 22.10
N GLU A 203 -21.00 5.98 22.06
CA GLU A 203 -22.42 5.84 21.74
C GLU A 203 -22.63 5.33 20.31
N HIS A 204 -21.89 5.91 19.34
CA HIS A 204 -21.94 5.51 17.94
C HIS A 204 -21.55 4.04 17.74
N ALA A 205 -20.47 3.58 18.40
CA ALA A 205 -20.07 2.17 18.32
C ALA A 205 -21.14 1.24 18.90
N TYR A 206 -21.82 1.66 19.98
CA TYR A 206 -22.92 0.91 20.57
C TYR A 206 -24.17 0.82 19.71
N GLU A 207 -24.46 1.85 18.93
CA GLU A 207 -25.54 1.88 17.95
C GLU A 207 -25.24 1.02 16.72
N ASN A 208 -23.94 0.80 16.42
CA ASN A 208 -23.46 0.09 15.25
C ASN A 208 -22.62 -1.15 15.59
N PRO A 209 -23.15 -2.13 16.38
CA PRO A 209 -22.44 -3.38 16.59
C PRO A 209 -22.30 -4.13 15.27
N ARG A 210 -21.13 -4.76 15.03
CA ARG A 210 -20.82 -5.43 13.76
C ARG A 210 -20.29 -6.84 13.98
N PHE A 211 -20.81 -7.78 13.22
CA PHE A 211 -20.17 -9.06 12.98
C PHE A 211 -19.07 -8.93 11.93
N VAL A 212 -18.22 -9.94 11.81
CA VAL A 212 -17.14 -9.95 10.80
C VAL A 212 -17.74 -9.85 9.39
N GLU A 213 -18.86 -10.49 9.14
CA GLU A 213 -19.56 -10.48 7.86
C GLU A 213 -20.06 -9.09 7.47
N ASP A 214 -20.42 -8.26 8.44
CA ASP A 214 -20.86 -6.88 8.21
C ASP A 214 -19.69 -5.98 7.77
N ALA A 215 -18.47 -6.29 8.22
CA ALA A 215 -17.27 -5.55 7.86
C ALA A 215 -16.71 -5.93 6.46
N VAL A 216 -17.15 -7.06 5.89
CA VAL A 216 -16.65 -7.59 4.61
C VAL A 216 -17.64 -7.36 3.47
N ARG A 217 -18.88 -6.94 3.75
CA ARG A 217 -19.91 -6.58 2.77
C ARG A 217 -19.78 -5.13 2.34
#